data_261f8f2ee2373bfa491e3c28c23b8269
#
_entry.id   261f8f2ee2373bfa491e3c28c23b8269
#
_cell.length_a   1.000
_cell.length_b   1.000
_cell.length_c   1.000
_cell.angle_alpha   90.00
_cell.angle_beta   90.00
_cell.angle_gamma   90.00
#
_symmetry.space_group_name_H-M   'P 1'
#
loop_
_entity.id
_entity.type
_entity.pdbx_description
1 polymer ?
#
loop_
_entity_poly.entity_id
_entity_poly.type
_entity_poly.pdbx_seq_one_letter_code
_entity_poly.pdbx_strand_id
1 'polypeptide(L)'
;MSARIRLKKFGSKKRPYYRIVVMDQRSPRDGKTIDELGYYHPIEVEDKQIVFDMDKAKAWLAKSATPSDTVRRIFNKKGLHIK
;
A
#
# COMPACT_ATOMS: atom_id res chain seq x y z
N MET A 1 -13.46 12.78 5.17
CA MET A 1 -12.86 12.23 3.94
C MET A 1 -12.50 10.78 4.17
N SER A 2 -12.95 9.90 3.29
CA SER A 2 -12.65 8.48 3.40
C SER A 2 -11.46 8.15 2.50
N ALA A 3 -10.38 7.67 3.09
CA ALA A 3 -9.18 7.30 2.36
C ALA A 3 -9.00 5.78 2.36
N ARG A 4 -8.46 5.25 1.28
CA ARG A 4 -8.12 3.84 1.17
C ARG A 4 -6.64 3.68 0.88
N ILE A 5 -6.03 2.69 1.53
CA ILE A 5 -4.66 2.30 1.25
C ILE A 5 -4.72 1.07 0.37
N ARG A 6 -4.16 1.17 -0.82
CA ARG A 6 -4.26 0.09 -1.80
C ARG A 6 -2.97 -0.03 -2.62
N LEU A 7 -2.86 -1.14 -3.35
CA LEU A 7 -1.76 -1.35 -4.27
C LEU A 7 -2.12 -0.82 -5.64
N LYS A 8 -1.18 -0.11 -6.26
CA LYS A 8 -1.31 0.36 -7.62
C LYS A 8 -0.22 -0.31 -8.46
N LYS A 9 -0.62 -0.97 -9.54
CA LYS A 9 0.30 -1.73 -10.37
C LYS A 9 1.14 -0.84 -11.27
N PHE A 10 2.43 -1.13 -11.31
CA PHE A 10 3.41 -0.48 -12.18
C PHE A 10 4.30 -1.55 -12.81
N GLY A 11 5.22 -1.12 -13.66
CA GLY A 11 6.17 -2.03 -14.28
C GLY A 11 5.61 -2.67 -15.54
N SER A 12 6.33 -3.66 -16.06
CA SER A 12 5.96 -4.38 -17.29
C SER A 12 5.22 -5.68 -16.96
N LYS A 13 4.70 -6.33 -18.00
CA LYS A 13 4.06 -7.65 -17.83
C LYS A 13 4.99 -8.69 -17.25
N LYS A 14 6.29 -8.62 -17.59
CA LYS A 14 7.28 -9.58 -17.11
C LYS A 14 7.86 -9.24 -15.77
N ARG A 15 7.82 -7.97 -15.37
CA ARG A 15 8.35 -7.50 -14.09
C ARG A 15 7.38 -6.53 -13.41
N PRO A 16 6.23 -7.01 -12.98
CA PRO A 16 5.28 -6.15 -12.30
C PRO A 16 5.78 -5.79 -10.91
N TYR A 17 5.49 -4.58 -10.50
CA TYR A 17 5.64 -4.19 -9.10
C TYR A 17 4.46 -3.30 -8.72
N TYR A 18 4.30 -3.13 -7.42
CA TYR A 18 3.16 -2.38 -6.90
C TYR A 18 3.66 -1.28 -5.97
N ARG A 19 2.97 -0.15 -6.00
CA ARG A 19 3.18 0.90 -5.00
C ARG A 19 2.04 0.85 -4.01
N ILE A 20 2.37 1.06 -2.73
CA ILE A 20 1.38 1.16 -1.67
C ILE A 20 0.98 2.62 -1.61
N VAL A 21 -0.26 2.94 -1.98
CA VAL A 21 -0.71 4.32 -2.13
C VAL A 21 -1.96 4.57 -1.30
N VAL A 22 -2.15 5.83 -0.95
CA VAL A 22 -3.38 6.28 -0.29
C VAL A 22 -4.19 7.04 -1.33
N MET A 23 -5.45 6.68 -1.46
CA MET A 23 -6.37 7.29 -2.43
C MET A 23 -7.69 7.61 -1.76
N ASP A 24 -8.42 8.59 -2.30
CA ASP A 24 -9.80 8.83 -1.89
C ASP A 24 -10.65 7.60 -2.27
N GLN A 25 -11.51 7.17 -1.35
CA GLN A 25 -12.37 6.01 -1.56
C GLN A 25 -13.22 6.11 -2.82
N ARG A 26 -13.59 7.33 -3.22
CA ARG A 26 -14.43 7.59 -4.38
C ARG A 26 -13.65 7.71 -5.69
N SER A 27 -12.32 7.76 -5.61
CA SER A 27 -11.50 7.85 -6.82
C SER A 27 -11.51 6.54 -7.59
N PRO A 28 -11.48 6.59 -8.93
CA PRO A 28 -11.36 5.38 -9.71
C PRO A 28 -10.01 4.71 -9.46
N ARG A 29 -9.91 3.45 -9.84
CA ARG A 29 -8.72 2.63 -9.61
C ARG A 29 -7.43 3.30 -10.07
N ASP A 30 -7.47 4.03 -11.18
CA ASP A 30 -6.31 4.70 -11.75
C ASP A 30 -6.31 6.21 -11.46
N GLY A 31 -7.09 6.65 -10.46
CA GLY A 31 -7.17 8.03 -10.07
C GLY A 31 -5.93 8.53 -9.37
N LYS A 32 -5.94 9.83 -9.03
CA LYS A 32 -4.83 10.47 -8.34
C LYS A 32 -4.63 9.87 -6.95
N THR A 33 -3.37 9.68 -6.60
CA THR A 33 -3.01 9.29 -5.24
C THR A 33 -2.89 10.52 -4.34
N ILE A 34 -3.28 10.35 -3.08
CA ILE A 34 -3.10 11.40 -2.06
C ILE A 34 -1.68 11.34 -1.51
N ASP A 35 -1.17 10.11 -1.30
CA ASP A 35 0.16 9.90 -0.73
C ASP A 35 0.66 8.53 -1.16
N GLU A 36 1.97 8.33 -1.07
CA GLU A 36 2.60 7.04 -1.33
C GLU A 36 3.32 6.59 -0.06
N LEU A 37 3.11 5.33 0.33
CA LEU A 37 3.70 4.79 1.54
C LEU A 37 4.94 3.96 1.25
N GLY A 38 5.00 3.33 0.08
CA GLY A 38 6.11 2.45 -0.27
C GLY A 38 5.78 1.59 -1.47
N TYR A 39 6.43 0.43 -1.55
CA TYR A 39 6.25 -0.45 -2.71
C TYR A 39 6.35 -1.91 -2.31
N TYR A 40 5.85 -2.76 -3.21
CA TYR A 40 5.88 -4.21 -3.09
C TYR A 40 6.39 -4.80 -4.41
N HIS A 41 7.51 -5.52 -4.34
CA HIS A 41 8.13 -6.18 -5.48
C HIS A 41 8.06 -7.69 -5.30
N PRO A 42 7.05 -8.36 -5.84
CA PRO A 42 6.87 -9.81 -5.61
C PRO A 42 7.97 -10.69 -6.18
N ILE A 43 8.74 -10.19 -7.14
CA ILE A 43 9.84 -10.96 -7.72
C ILE A 43 11.19 -10.78 -7.01
N GLU A 44 11.28 -9.88 -6.05
CA GLU A 44 12.50 -9.71 -5.27
C GLU A 44 12.60 -10.79 -4.17
N VAL A 45 13.81 -10.92 -3.58
CA VAL A 45 13.97 -11.78 -2.42
C VAL A 45 13.10 -11.29 -1.28
N GLU A 46 12.70 -12.19 -0.41
CA GLU A 46 11.67 -11.90 0.61
C GLU A 46 11.97 -10.64 1.43
N ASP A 47 13.22 -10.42 1.80
CA ASP A 47 13.62 -9.27 2.63
C ASP A 47 13.42 -7.94 1.91
N LYS A 48 13.45 -7.94 0.58
CA LYS A 48 13.37 -6.73 -0.25
C LYS A 48 12.02 -6.57 -0.94
N GLN A 49 11.12 -7.52 -0.77
CA GLN A 49 9.81 -7.46 -1.43
C GLN A 49 8.97 -6.28 -1.00
N ILE A 50 9.01 -5.95 0.28
CA ILE A 50 8.12 -4.95 0.86
C ILE A 50 8.95 -3.89 1.55
N VAL A 51 8.80 -2.65 1.08
CA VAL A 51 9.43 -1.48 1.72
C VAL A 51 8.37 -0.40 1.83
N PHE A 52 8.14 0.11 3.03
CA PHE A 52 7.22 1.22 3.22
C PHE A 52 7.57 2.00 4.48
N ASP A 53 7.09 3.26 4.52
CA ASP A 53 7.30 4.14 5.67
C ASP A 53 6.29 3.77 6.75
N MET A 54 6.78 3.15 7.81
CA MET A 54 5.96 2.68 8.92
C MET A 54 5.22 3.84 9.60
N ASP A 55 5.90 4.97 9.78
CA ASP A 55 5.30 6.13 10.45
C ASP A 55 4.15 6.73 9.63
N LYS A 56 4.33 6.85 8.32
CA LYS A 56 3.27 7.30 7.43
C LYS A 56 2.08 6.34 7.44
N ALA A 57 2.36 5.03 7.39
CA ALA A 57 1.30 4.03 7.42
C ALA A 57 0.48 4.14 8.71
N LYS A 58 1.15 4.25 9.85
CA LYS A 58 0.49 4.42 11.14
C LYS A 58 -0.33 5.71 11.19
N ALA A 59 0.21 6.80 10.65
CA ALA A 59 -0.48 8.08 10.64
C ALA A 59 -1.77 8.01 9.82
N TRP A 60 -1.73 7.39 8.65
CA TRP A 60 -2.93 7.24 7.82
C TRP A 60 -3.96 6.32 8.47
N LEU A 61 -3.52 5.22 9.09
CA LEU A 61 -4.43 4.33 9.82
C LEU A 61 -5.09 5.05 10.99
N ALA A 62 -4.34 5.91 11.68
CA ALA A 62 -4.89 6.72 12.75
C ALA A 62 -5.94 7.72 12.26
N LYS A 63 -5.85 8.14 11.00
CA LYS A 63 -6.85 8.99 10.35
C LYS A 63 -8.01 8.20 9.76
N SER A 64 -8.12 6.94 10.11
CA SER A 64 -9.18 6.03 9.65
C SER A 64 -9.08 5.64 8.17
N ALA A 65 -7.89 5.72 7.57
CA ALA A 65 -7.68 5.16 6.24
C ALA A 65 -7.87 3.64 6.30
N THR A 66 -8.59 3.09 5.34
CA THR A 66 -8.93 1.67 5.31
C THR A 66 -7.99 0.93 4.34
N PRO A 67 -7.18 -0.03 4.83
CA PRO A 67 -6.32 -0.81 3.95
C PRO A 67 -7.14 -1.87 3.20
N SER A 68 -6.75 -2.16 1.96
CA SER A 68 -7.30 -3.31 1.23
C SER A 68 -6.81 -4.59 1.92
N ASP A 69 -7.46 -5.72 1.60
CA ASP A 69 -7.08 -6.99 2.20
C ASP A 69 -5.61 -7.34 1.93
N THR A 70 -5.15 -7.10 0.70
CA THR A 70 -3.76 -7.36 0.34
C THR A 70 -2.80 -6.47 1.11
N VAL A 71 -3.10 -5.17 1.22
CA VAL A 71 -2.27 -4.22 1.98
C VAL A 71 -2.25 -4.60 3.45
N ARG A 72 -3.39 -5.01 4.00
CA ARG A 72 -3.45 -5.44 5.41
C ARG A 72 -2.53 -6.63 5.66
N ARG A 73 -2.50 -7.60 4.76
CA ARG A 73 -1.60 -8.76 4.86
C ARG A 73 -0.14 -8.31 4.82
N ILE A 74 0.19 -7.39 3.91
CA ILE A 74 1.55 -6.85 3.79
C ILE A 74 1.96 -6.15 5.08
N PHE A 75 1.11 -5.30 5.63
CA PHE A 75 1.39 -4.60 6.87
C PHE A 75 1.58 -5.56 8.04
N ASN A 76 0.70 -6.55 8.16
CA ASN A 76 0.80 -7.55 9.23
C ASN A 76 2.10 -8.34 9.12
N LYS A 77 2.50 -8.70 7.90
CA LYS A 77 3.75 -9.42 7.66
C LYS A 77 4.98 -8.63 8.12
N LYS A 78 4.91 -7.30 8.06
CA LYS A 78 6.01 -6.42 8.48
C LYS A 78 5.88 -5.94 9.92
N GLY A 79 4.97 -6.51 10.68
CA GLY A 79 4.82 -6.20 12.09
C GLY A 79 3.86 -5.08 12.43
N LEU A 80 3.20 -4.51 11.44
CA LEU A 80 2.16 -3.51 11.68
C LEU A 80 0.82 -4.23 11.75
N HIS A 81 0.41 -4.60 12.96
CA HIS A 81 -0.80 -5.39 13.17
C HIS A 81 -2.06 -4.53 13.04
N ILE A 82 -2.96 -4.96 12.16
CA ILE A 82 -4.22 -4.29 11.89
C ILE A 82 -5.35 -5.27 12.18
N LYS A 83 -6.30 -4.80 12.98
CA LYS A 83 -7.47 -5.62 13.33
C LYS A 83 -8.45 -5.72 12.16
#